data_746c02c997961f0f10887f7bdbd5f2ef
#
_entry.id   746c02c997961f0f10887f7bdbd5f2ef
#
_cell.length_a   1.000
_cell.length_b   1.000
_cell.length_c   1.000
_cell.angle_alpha   90.00
_cell.angle_beta   90.00
_cell.angle_gamma   90.00
#
_symmetry.space_group_name_H-M   'P 1'
#
loop_
_entity.id
_entity.type
_entity.pdbx_description
1 polymer ?
#
loop_
_entity_poly.entity_id
_entity_poly.type
_entity_poly.pdbx_seq_one_letter_code
_entity_poly.pdbx_strand_id
1 'polypeptide(L)'
;PPLPYTEQNRTAVLLLNLGTPDAPTAQAVKPYLLDFLSDQRVVELPKLLWQPILRGLILTLRPKKSAHAYEKIWFKDGSPLLVYTARQAETLGKLLPDITVRYAMTYGNPGVADVLAELKSQGIGNLLVVPLYPQYAASSTGAALDKVFLQLLRQRNQLSIRTVSRFYEDAGYIEAMKKHIQAYWTEHG
;
A
#
# COMPACT_ATOMS: atom_id res chain seq x y z
N PRO A 1 5.53 28.01 -5.78
CA PRO A 1 4.11 28.40 -5.68
C PRO A 1 3.25 27.24 -6.16
N PRO A 2 2.08 26.96 -5.52
CA PRO A 2 1.17 25.94 -6.00
C PRO A 2 0.67 26.32 -7.40
N LEU A 3 0.55 25.32 -8.29
CA LEU A 3 0.00 25.51 -9.62
C LEU A 3 -1.42 26.11 -9.55
N PRO A 4 -1.82 26.99 -10.50
CA PRO A 4 -3.17 27.51 -10.58
C PRO A 4 -4.21 26.39 -10.65
N TYR A 5 -5.40 26.58 -10.10
CA TYR A 5 -6.48 25.58 -10.06
C TYR A 5 -6.84 25.04 -11.46
N THR A 6 -6.72 25.87 -12.49
CA THR A 6 -7.00 25.51 -13.89
C THR A 6 -5.99 24.53 -14.50
N GLU A 7 -4.80 24.37 -13.89
CA GLU A 7 -3.76 23.43 -14.37
C GLU A 7 -3.80 22.07 -13.64
N GLN A 8 -4.66 21.93 -12.62
CA GLN A 8 -4.82 20.69 -11.85
C GLN A 8 -5.90 19.79 -12.43
N ASN A 9 -5.82 19.50 -13.73
CA ASN A 9 -6.86 18.69 -14.40
C ASN A 9 -6.38 17.29 -14.80
N ARG A 10 -5.13 16.95 -14.44
CA ARG A 10 -4.55 15.65 -14.76
C ARG A 10 -5.09 14.58 -13.83
N THR A 11 -5.23 13.37 -14.36
CA THR A 11 -5.70 12.21 -13.61
C THR A 11 -4.54 11.27 -13.29
N ALA A 12 -4.56 10.69 -12.10
CA ALA A 12 -3.66 9.62 -11.71
C ALA A 12 -4.40 8.42 -11.11
N VAL A 13 -3.77 7.27 -11.17
CA VAL A 13 -4.14 6.05 -10.43
C VAL A 13 -3.09 5.80 -9.36
N LEU A 14 -3.53 5.62 -8.13
CA LEU A 14 -2.70 5.24 -6.99
C LEU A 14 -3.04 3.82 -6.55
N LEU A 15 -2.14 2.89 -6.79
CA LEU A 15 -2.23 1.53 -6.26
C LEU A 15 -1.75 1.52 -4.80
N LEU A 16 -2.53 0.95 -3.89
CA LEU A 16 -2.17 0.83 -2.49
C LEU A 16 -1.99 -0.64 -2.10
N ASN A 17 -0.93 -0.93 -1.40
CA ASN A 17 -0.71 -2.24 -0.81
C ASN A 17 -0.30 -2.12 0.67
N LEU A 18 -0.26 -3.26 1.38
CA LEU A 18 0.00 -3.31 2.83
C LEU A 18 1.32 -2.64 3.20
N GLY A 19 2.35 -3.00 2.47
CA GLY A 19 3.69 -2.56 2.77
C GLY A 19 4.57 -3.66 3.38
N THR A 20 5.82 -3.29 3.58
CA THR A 20 6.89 -4.20 3.98
C THR A 20 8.00 -3.40 4.64
N PRO A 21 8.84 -4.01 5.50
CA PRO A 21 10.04 -3.34 5.98
C PRO A 21 11.01 -3.04 4.83
N ASP A 22 11.88 -2.04 5.00
CA ASP A 22 12.86 -1.65 3.97
C ASP A 22 13.96 -2.70 3.75
N ALA A 23 14.20 -3.55 4.76
CA ALA A 23 15.15 -4.65 4.69
C ALA A 23 14.73 -5.81 5.61
N PRO A 24 15.21 -7.05 5.36
CA PRO A 24 14.91 -8.21 6.21
C PRO A 24 15.78 -8.23 7.47
N THR A 25 15.94 -7.09 8.14
CA THR A 25 16.73 -6.91 9.36
C THR A 25 15.85 -6.50 10.53
N ALA A 26 16.23 -6.89 11.75
CA ALA A 26 15.48 -6.49 12.94
C ALA A 26 15.36 -4.97 13.09
N GLN A 27 16.38 -4.22 12.65
CA GLN A 27 16.39 -2.77 12.67
C GLN A 27 15.34 -2.16 11.73
N ALA A 28 15.21 -2.66 10.51
CA ALA A 28 14.22 -2.21 9.52
C ALA A 28 12.80 -2.73 9.83
N VAL A 29 12.67 -3.93 10.36
CA VAL A 29 11.38 -4.54 10.74
C VAL A 29 10.74 -3.82 11.92
N LYS A 30 11.51 -3.30 12.86
CA LYS A 30 10.98 -2.66 14.09
C LYS A 30 10.09 -1.45 13.79
N PRO A 31 10.51 -0.43 13.02
CA PRO A 31 9.66 0.72 12.68
C PRO A 31 8.44 0.32 11.84
N TYR A 32 8.58 -0.62 10.91
CA TYR A 32 7.47 -1.17 10.16
C TYR A 32 6.41 -1.81 11.06
N LEU A 33 6.81 -2.67 12.01
CA LEU A 33 5.91 -3.28 12.98
C LEU A 33 5.27 -2.25 13.91
N LEU A 34 6.00 -1.20 14.27
CA LEU A 34 5.46 -0.12 15.10
C LEU A 34 4.31 0.61 14.37
N ASP A 35 4.51 1.01 13.11
CA ASP A 35 3.46 1.69 12.32
C ASP A 35 2.25 0.75 12.10
N PHE A 36 2.50 -0.46 11.64
CA PHE A 36 1.47 -1.47 11.36
C PHE A 36 0.63 -1.83 12.59
N LEU A 37 1.25 -2.16 13.72
CA LEU A 37 0.57 -2.59 14.94
C LEU A 37 0.03 -1.41 15.79
N SER A 38 0.39 -0.17 15.47
CA SER A 38 -0.21 1.01 16.09
C SER A 38 -1.52 1.44 15.45
N ASP A 39 -1.85 0.90 14.29
CA ASP A 39 -3.10 1.19 13.59
C ASP A 39 -4.29 0.54 14.30
N GLN A 40 -5.30 1.34 14.66
CA GLN A 40 -6.49 0.85 15.35
C GLN A 40 -7.38 -0.04 14.48
N ARG A 41 -7.28 0.07 13.15
CA ARG A 41 -7.96 -0.86 12.26
C ARG A 41 -7.31 -2.24 12.21
N VAL A 42 -6.06 -2.34 12.64
CA VAL A 42 -5.30 -3.60 12.72
C VAL A 42 -5.40 -4.21 14.11
N VAL A 43 -5.26 -3.36 15.15
CA VAL A 43 -5.38 -3.78 16.55
C VAL A 43 -6.42 -2.91 17.24
N GLU A 44 -7.60 -3.47 17.46
CA GLU A 44 -8.80 -2.78 17.99
C GLU A 44 -8.77 -2.60 19.51
N LEU A 45 -7.60 -2.70 20.15
CA LEU A 45 -7.44 -2.46 21.58
C LEU A 45 -7.29 -0.96 21.88
N PRO A 46 -7.78 -0.49 23.04
CA PRO A 46 -7.55 0.88 23.48
C PRO A 46 -6.05 1.22 23.48
N LYS A 47 -5.69 2.36 22.88
CA LYS A 47 -4.28 2.78 22.73
C LYS A 47 -3.50 2.80 24.03
N LEU A 48 -4.13 3.24 25.12
CA LEU A 48 -3.50 3.29 26.44
C LEU A 48 -3.06 1.93 26.98
N LEU A 49 -3.80 0.87 26.65
CA LEU A 49 -3.47 -0.50 27.04
C LEU A 49 -2.48 -1.13 26.07
N TRP A 50 -2.68 -0.90 24.78
CA TRP A 50 -1.90 -1.55 23.74
C TRP A 50 -0.49 -0.99 23.57
N GLN A 51 -0.31 0.34 23.62
CA GLN A 51 0.99 0.96 23.36
C GLN A 51 2.12 0.51 24.30
N PRO A 52 1.91 0.35 25.63
CA PRO A 52 2.93 -0.21 26.51
C PRO A 52 3.32 -1.65 26.15
N ILE A 53 2.35 -2.50 25.80
CA ILE A 53 2.58 -3.89 25.39
C ILE A 53 3.35 -3.92 24.06
N LEU A 54 2.91 -3.12 23.09
CA LEU A 54 3.56 -3.03 21.79
C LEU A 54 5.03 -2.62 21.95
N ARG A 55 5.31 -1.51 22.64
CA ARG A 55 6.66 -0.94 22.75
C ARG A 55 7.57 -1.72 23.71
N GLY A 56 7.03 -2.21 24.84
CA GLY A 56 7.81 -2.93 25.85
C GLY A 56 8.09 -4.39 25.48
N LEU A 57 7.10 -5.11 24.97
CA LEU A 57 7.19 -6.54 24.75
C LEU A 57 7.33 -6.88 23.26
N ILE A 58 6.37 -6.45 22.44
CA ILE A 58 6.28 -6.89 21.04
C ILE A 58 7.49 -6.42 20.23
N LEU A 59 7.82 -5.12 20.28
CA LEU A 59 8.93 -4.52 19.54
C LEU A 59 10.31 -4.87 20.10
N THR A 60 10.38 -5.55 21.23
CA THR A 60 11.63 -6.09 21.76
C THR A 60 11.89 -7.51 21.26
N LEU A 61 10.87 -8.34 21.20
CA LEU A 61 11.01 -9.76 20.90
C LEU A 61 10.75 -10.11 19.42
N ARG A 62 9.71 -9.51 18.84
CA ARG A 62 9.21 -9.89 17.51
C ARG A 62 10.09 -9.46 16.33
N PRO A 63 10.83 -8.32 16.32
CA PRO A 63 11.59 -7.88 15.16
C PRO A 63 12.62 -8.89 14.67
N LYS A 64 13.37 -9.54 15.58
CA LYS A 64 14.37 -10.57 15.21
C LYS A 64 13.71 -11.79 14.55
N LYS A 65 12.61 -12.29 15.13
CA LYS A 65 11.87 -13.45 14.59
C LYS A 65 11.25 -13.11 13.23
N SER A 66 10.67 -11.92 13.09
CA SER A 66 10.07 -11.46 11.83
C SER A 66 11.14 -11.22 10.76
N ALA A 67 12.30 -10.63 11.10
CA ALA A 67 13.40 -10.43 10.17
C ALA A 67 13.87 -11.77 9.57
N HIS A 68 14.05 -12.81 10.39
CA HIS A 68 14.41 -14.13 9.91
C HIS A 68 13.35 -14.76 8.99
N ALA A 69 12.06 -14.47 9.21
CA ALA A 69 11.00 -14.91 8.30
C ALA A 69 11.04 -14.15 6.96
N TYR A 70 11.27 -12.83 7.00
CA TYR A 70 11.43 -12.02 5.80
C TYR A 70 12.67 -12.43 4.99
N GLU A 71 13.79 -12.73 5.63
CA GLU A 71 15.02 -13.17 4.98
C GLU A 71 14.81 -14.38 4.06
N LYS A 72 13.96 -15.33 4.47
CA LYS A 72 13.65 -16.54 3.69
C LYS A 72 12.92 -16.30 2.39
N ILE A 73 12.17 -15.19 2.28
CA ILE A 73 11.36 -14.87 1.12
C ILE A 73 11.89 -13.65 0.35
N TRP A 74 12.98 -13.04 0.83
CA TRP A 74 13.48 -11.80 0.27
C TRP A 74 14.11 -11.99 -1.10
N PHE A 75 13.68 -11.20 -2.08
CA PHE A 75 14.30 -11.21 -3.40
C PHE A 75 15.55 -10.33 -3.42
N LYS A 76 16.37 -10.48 -4.47
CA LYS A 76 17.54 -9.61 -4.70
C LYS A 76 17.15 -8.12 -4.78
N ASP A 77 15.97 -7.83 -5.33
CA ASP A 77 15.47 -6.48 -5.57
C ASP A 77 14.53 -5.95 -4.47
N GLY A 78 14.36 -6.68 -3.38
CA GLY A 78 13.51 -6.29 -2.26
C GLY A 78 12.47 -7.33 -1.84
N SER A 79 11.50 -6.92 -1.03
CA SER A 79 10.43 -7.84 -0.64
C SER A 79 9.55 -8.21 -1.84
N PRO A 80 9.02 -9.44 -1.90
CA PRO A 80 8.09 -9.85 -2.97
C PRO A 80 6.92 -8.90 -3.13
N LEU A 81 6.32 -8.45 -2.02
CA LEU A 81 5.19 -7.53 -2.05
C LEU A 81 5.53 -6.21 -2.75
N LEU A 82 6.67 -5.61 -2.41
CA LEU A 82 7.14 -4.36 -3.01
C LEU A 82 7.43 -4.55 -4.51
N VAL A 83 8.19 -5.59 -4.86
CA VAL A 83 8.59 -5.89 -6.23
C VAL A 83 7.38 -6.11 -7.13
N TYR A 84 6.42 -6.93 -6.68
CA TYR A 84 5.22 -7.19 -7.47
C TYR A 84 4.31 -5.96 -7.57
N THR A 85 4.16 -5.17 -6.50
CA THR A 85 3.38 -3.94 -6.55
C THR A 85 3.97 -2.93 -7.53
N ALA A 86 5.30 -2.77 -7.52
CA ALA A 86 6.01 -1.90 -8.47
C ALA A 86 5.80 -2.35 -9.92
N ARG A 87 5.93 -3.66 -10.20
CA ARG A 87 5.69 -4.24 -11.53
C ARG A 87 4.25 -4.07 -12.00
N GLN A 88 3.28 -4.21 -11.10
CA GLN A 88 1.86 -3.96 -11.40
C GLN A 88 1.63 -2.50 -11.79
N ALA A 89 2.21 -1.55 -11.04
CA ALA A 89 2.10 -0.12 -11.35
C ALA A 89 2.76 0.22 -12.70
N GLU A 90 3.94 -0.33 -12.98
CA GLU A 90 4.64 -0.16 -14.25
C GLU A 90 3.83 -0.71 -15.42
N THR A 91 3.33 -1.94 -15.28
CA THR A 91 2.54 -2.60 -16.34
C THR A 91 1.25 -1.85 -16.61
N LEU A 92 0.53 -1.43 -15.56
CA LEU A 92 -0.67 -0.63 -15.70
C LEU A 92 -0.38 0.73 -16.36
N GLY A 93 0.73 1.38 -16.00
CA GLY A 93 1.15 2.63 -16.64
C GLY A 93 1.42 2.49 -18.14
N LYS A 94 1.96 1.35 -18.59
CA LYS A 94 2.13 1.05 -20.02
C LYS A 94 0.79 0.86 -20.75
N LEU A 95 -0.23 0.35 -20.05
CA LEU A 95 -1.59 0.17 -20.61
C LEU A 95 -2.40 1.48 -20.61
N LEU A 96 -2.01 2.45 -19.79
CA LEU A 96 -2.70 3.72 -19.60
C LEU A 96 -1.73 4.91 -19.85
N PRO A 97 -1.25 5.12 -21.09
CA PRO A 97 -0.15 6.06 -21.38
C PRO A 97 -0.48 7.53 -21.01
N ASP A 98 -1.76 7.90 -21.02
CA ASP A 98 -2.22 9.27 -20.71
C ASP A 98 -2.51 9.48 -19.22
N ILE A 99 -2.36 8.44 -18.38
CA ILE A 99 -2.68 8.47 -16.96
C ILE A 99 -1.42 8.19 -16.15
N THR A 100 -1.13 9.05 -15.19
CA THR A 100 -0.03 8.80 -14.25
C THR A 100 -0.41 7.67 -13.32
N VAL A 101 0.36 6.57 -13.32
CA VAL A 101 0.18 5.46 -12.37
C VAL A 101 1.31 5.49 -11.35
N ARG A 102 0.96 5.43 -10.07
CA ARG A 102 1.89 5.34 -8.95
C ARG A 102 1.42 4.26 -7.98
N TYR A 103 2.30 3.83 -7.12
CA TYR A 103 1.93 2.97 -5.99
C TYR A 103 2.45 3.56 -4.67
N ALA A 104 1.80 3.20 -3.58
CA ALA A 104 2.24 3.51 -2.23
C ALA A 104 1.94 2.37 -1.28
N MET A 105 2.66 2.35 -0.17
CA MET A 105 2.48 1.39 0.91
C MET A 105 1.70 2.02 2.05
N THR A 106 0.75 1.27 2.61
CA THR A 106 0.00 1.68 3.80
C THR A 106 0.94 1.83 4.99
N TYR A 107 1.91 0.91 5.09
CA TYR A 107 2.99 0.92 6.09
C TYR A 107 4.33 0.70 5.41
N GLY A 108 5.33 1.53 5.75
CA GLY A 108 6.65 1.50 5.10
C GLY A 108 6.72 2.39 3.86
N ASN A 109 7.63 2.07 2.92
CA ASN A 109 7.99 2.92 1.79
C ASN A 109 7.68 2.28 0.42
N PRO A 110 7.34 3.11 -0.62
CA PRO A 110 7.05 4.55 -0.54
C PRO A 110 5.74 4.82 0.21
N GLY A 111 5.77 5.79 1.13
CA GLY A 111 4.63 6.12 1.96
C GLY A 111 3.53 6.89 1.22
N VAL A 112 2.27 6.74 1.66
CA VAL A 112 1.12 7.44 1.07
C VAL A 112 1.31 8.97 1.06
N ALA A 113 1.88 9.53 2.14
CA ALA A 113 2.09 10.97 2.26
C ALA A 113 3.00 11.52 1.17
N ASP A 114 4.14 10.85 0.95
CA ASP A 114 5.15 11.29 0.00
C ASP A 114 4.65 11.17 -1.44
N VAL A 115 4.00 10.05 -1.77
CA VAL A 115 3.44 9.83 -3.11
C VAL A 115 2.30 10.81 -3.42
N LEU A 116 1.44 11.13 -2.46
CA LEU A 116 0.41 12.15 -2.65
C LEU A 116 1.00 13.54 -2.83
N ALA A 117 2.07 13.88 -2.11
CA ALA A 117 2.79 15.15 -2.27
C ALA A 117 3.44 15.23 -3.66
N GLU A 118 4.08 14.15 -4.14
CA GLU A 118 4.63 14.05 -5.49
C GLU A 118 3.54 14.26 -6.55
N LEU A 119 2.43 13.50 -6.49
CA LEU A 119 1.34 13.61 -7.45
C LEU A 119 0.78 15.04 -7.51
N LYS A 120 0.60 15.66 -6.36
CA LYS A 120 0.13 17.04 -6.27
C LYS A 120 1.12 18.03 -6.91
N SER A 121 2.41 17.87 -6.71
CA SER A 121 3.45 18.70 -7.34
C SER A 121 3.46 18.59 -8.86
N GLN A 122 3.02 17.44 -9.39
CA GLN A 122 2.88 17.17 -10.83
C GLN A 122 1.58 17.72 -11.45
N GLY A 123 0.74 18.45 -10.69
CA GLY A 123 -0.52 19.01 -11.18
C GLY A 123 -1.65 17.98 -11.28
N ILE A 124 -1.58 16.88 -10.55
CA ILE A 124 -2.70 15.94 -10.47
C ILE A 124 -3.83 16.58 -9.67
N GLY A 125 -5.02 16.63 -10.26
CA GLY A 125 -6.25 17.13 -9.62
C GLY A 125 -7.25 16.02 -9.33
N ASN A 126 -7.20 14.92 -10.12
CA ASN A 126 -8.10 13.78 -10.00
C ASN A 126 -7.32 12.51 -9.67
N LEU A 127 -7.76 11.77 -8.66
CA LEU A 127 -7.07 10.57 -8.18
C LEU A 127 -8.04 9.39 -8.04
N LEU A 128 -7.76 8.29 -8.73
CA LEU A 128 -8.38 7.00 -8.47
C LEU A 128 -7.46 6.21 -7.53
N VAL A 129 -7.96 5.88 -6.35
CA VAL A 129 -7.25 5.09 -5.35
C VAL A 129 -7.72 3.64 -5.43
N VAL A 130 -6.79 2.72 -5.65
CA VAL A 130 -7.06 1.29 -5.82
C VAL A 130 -6.27 0.49 -4.79
N PRO A 131 -6.85 0.17 -3.62
CA PRO A 131 -6.26 -0.79 -2.71
C PRO A 131 -6.20 -2.18 -3.36
N LEU A 132 -5.03 -2.80 -3.37
CA LEU A 132 -4.78 -4.08 -4.04
C LEU A 132 -5.26 -5.29 -3.21
N TYR A 133 -6.41 -5.13 -2.56
CA TYR A 133 -7.10 -6.18 -1.83
C TYR A 133 -8.42 -6.49 -2.53
N PRO A 134 -8.59 -7.71 -3.09
CA PRO A 134 -9.83 -8.05 -3.80
C PRO A 134 -11.07 -7.92 -2.92
N GLN A 135 -10.99 -8.39 -1.66
CA GLN A 135 -12.05 -8.28 -0.66
C GLN A 135 -11.83 -7.08 0.26
N TYR A 136 -12.90 -6.45 0.70
CA TYR A 136 -12.84 -5.42 1.74
C TYR A 136 -12.62 -6.04 3.13
N ALA A 137 -11.67 -5.49 3.86
CA ALA A 137 -11.57 -5.65 5.31
C ALA A 137 -11.18 -4.31 5.95
N ALA A 138 -11.58 -4.10 7.21
CA ALA A 138 -11.23 -2.88 7.94
C ALA A 138 -9.71 -2.72 8.09
N SER A 139 -9.02 -3.83 8.39
CA SER A 139 -7.56 -3.89 8.58
C SER A 139 -6.73 -3.84 7.29
N SER A 140 -7.35 -3.89 6.11
CA SER A 140 -6.67 -3.81 4.82
C SER A 140 -7.15 -2.59 4.03
N THR A 141 -8.24 -2.71 3.27
CA THR A 141 -8.79 -1.61 2.46
C THR A 141 -9.13 -0.39 3.32
N GLY A 142 -9.77 -0.60 4.48
CA GLY A 142 -10.12 0.50 5.39
C GLY A 142 -8.89 1.25 5.90
N ALA A 143 -7.88 0.53 6.40
CA ALA A 143 -6.63 1.13 6.89
C ALA A 143 -5.87 1.88 5.79
N ALA A 144 -5.79 1.30 4.58
CA ALA A 144 -5.14 1.94 3.44
C ALA A 144 -5.84 3.25 3.03
N LEU A 145 -7.17 3.25 2.95
CA LEU A 145 -7.95 4.44 2.62
C LEU A 145 -7.88 5.51 3.73
N ASP A 146 -7.86 5.12 5.01
CA ASP A 146 -7.66 6.07 6.11
C ASP A 146 -6.35 6.84 5.97
N LYS A 147 -5.25 6.19 5.57
CA LYS A 147 -3.97 6.88 5.34
C LYS A 147 -4.11 7.95 4.26
N VAL A 148 -4.85 7.68 3.17
CA VAL A 148 -5.12 8.67 2.13
C VAL A 148 -5.99 9.82 2.65
N PHE A 149 -7.12 9.51 3.27
CA PHE A 149 -8.06 10.51 3.79
C PHE A 149 -7.41 11.43 4.83
N LEU A 150 -6.58 10.89 5.73
CA LEU A 150 -5.83 11.68 6.70
C LEU A 150 -4.86 12.67 6.04
N GLN A 151 -4.25 12.32 4.90
CA GLN A 151 -3.42 13.26 4.15
C GLN A 151 -4.25 14.33 3.44
N LEU A 152 -5.43 13.97 2.90
CA LEU A 152 -6.32 14.94 2.27
C LEU A 152 -6.86 15.96 3.27
N LEU A 153 -7.23 15.52 4.48
CA LEU A 153 -7.69 16.41 5.57
C LEU A 153 -6.67 17.50 5.94
N ARG A 154 -5.38 17.24 5.73
CA ARG A 154 -4.29 18.20 5.99
C ARG A 154 -4.07 19.19 4.83
N GLN A 155 -4.71 18.97 3.68
CA GLN A 155 -4.52 19.80 2.50
C GLN A 155 -5.55 20.92 2.43
N ARG A 156 -5.10 22.14 2.22
CA ARG A 156 -5.99 23.30 2.00
C ARG A 156 -6.78 23.15 0.69
N ASN A 157 -6.13 22.64 -0.37
CA ASN A 157 -6.75 22.31 -1.64
C ASN A 157 -6.66 20.80 -1.83
N GLN A 158 -7.80 20.12 -1.75
CA GLN A 158 -7.88 18.66 -1.82
C GLN A 158 -7.97 18.17 -3.26
N LEU A 159 -7.44 17.00 -3.52
CA LEU A 159 -7.64 16.25 -4.77
C LEU A 159 -9.09 15.77 -4.86
N SER A 160 -9.64 15.76 -6.06
CA SER A 160 -10.87 15.00 -6.34
C SER A 160 -10.54 13.51 -6.33
N ILE A 161 -11.18 12.74 -5.43
CA ILE A 161 -10.81 11.34 -5.27
C ILE A 161 -11.99 10.39 -5.53
N ARG A 162 -11.67 9.25 -6.14
CA ARG A 162 -12.52 8.07 -6.21
C ARG A 162 -11.75 6.88 -5.64
N THR A 163 -12.47 5.94 -5.03
CA THR A 163 -11.86 4.76 -4.42
C THR A 163 -12.52 3.48 -4.93
N VAL A 164 -11.71 2.43 -5.10
CA VAL A 164 -12.20 1.07 -5.33
C VAL A 164 -12.21 0.35 -3.99
N SER A 165 -13.38 -0.10 -3.55
CA SER A 165 -13.52 -0.78 -2.25
C SER A 165 -13.32 -2.29 -2.33
N ARG A 166 -13.60 -2.91 -3.48
CA ARG A 166 -13.52 -4.35 -3.72
C ARG A 166 -13.58 -4.66 -5.22
N PHE A 167 -12.99 -5.78 -5.64
CA PHE A 167 -13.03 -6.25 -7.02
C PHE A 167 -12.97 -7.79 -7.13
N TYR A 168 -13.30 -8.51 -6.05
CA TYR A 168 -13.25 -9.98 -6.00
C TYR A 168 -14.23 -10.67 -6.98
N GLU A 169 -15.28 -9.95 -7.42
CA GLU A 169 -16.25 -10.42 -8.41
C GLU A 169 -15.91 -10.02 -9.85
N ASP A 170 -14.84 -9.25 -10.05
CA ASP A 170 -14.43 -8.82 -11.38
C ASP A 170 -14.03 -10.02 -12.25
N ALA A 171 -14.64 -10.13 -13.42
CA ALA A 171 -14.44 -11.27 -14.32
C ALA A 171 -12.98 -11.38 -14.81
N GLY A 172 -12.31 -10.25 -15.04
CA GLY A 172 -10.89 -10.21 -15.42
C GLY A 172 -9.98 -10.70 -14.31
N TYR A 173 -10.28 -10.30 -13.05
CA TYR A 173 -9.56 -10.80 -11.88
C TYR A 173 -9.72 -12.31 -11.71
N ILE A 174 -10.95 -12.84 -11.80
CA ILE A 174 -11.24 -14.28 -11.64
C ILE A 174 -10.54 -15.07 -12.75
N GLU A 175 -10.59 -14.60 -14.01
CA GLU A 175 -9.94 -15.29 -15.12
C GLU A 175 -8.40 -15.27 -14.99
N ALA A 176 -7.82 -14.16 -14.51
CA ALA A 176 -6.38 -14.09 -14.22
C ALA A 176 -5.96 -15.07 -13.13
N MET A 177 -6.74 -15.17 -12.04
CA MET A 177 -6.50 -16.14 -10.97
C MET A 177 -6.61 -17.59 -11.47
N LYS A 178 -7.65 -17.90 -12.24
CA LYS A 178 -7.84 -19.21 -12.86
C LYS A 178 -6.65 -19.60 -13.72
N LYS A 179 -6.22 -18.72 -14.64
CA LYS A 179 -5.06 -18.98 -15.52
C LYS A 179 -3.79 -19.22 -14.71
N HIS A 180 -3.55 -18.44 -13.66
CA HIS A 180 -2.38 -18.60 -12.81
C HIS A 180 -2.38 -19.96 -12.08
N ILE A 181 -3.52 -20.38 -11.53
CA ILE A 181 -3.68 -21.69 -10.87
C ILE A 181 -3.48 -22.82 -11.88
N GLN A 182 -4.09 -22.73 -13.04
CA GLN A 182 -3.96 -23.75 -14.09
C GLN A 182 -2.50 -23.89 -14.57
N ALA A 183 -1.79 -22.77 -14.77
CA ALA A 183 -0.39 -22.78 -15.14
C ALA A 183 0.47 -23.49 -14.07
N TYR A 184 0.24 -23.16 -12.81
CA TYR A 184 0.94 -23.81 -11.69
C TYR A 184 0.70 -25.32 -11.65
N TRP A 185 -0.53 -25.78 -11.83
CA TRP A 185 -0.86 -27.21 -11.87
C TRP A 185 -0.24 -27.93 -13.07
N THR A 186 -0.16 -27.26 -14.21
CA THR A 186 0.49 -27.86 -15.39
C THR A 186 1.99 -28.06 -15.18
N GLU A 187 2.63 -27.15 -14.46
CA GLU A 187 4.07 -27.18 -14.18
C GLU A 187 4.45 -28.13 -13.03
N HIS A 188 3.60 -28.23 -11.99
CA HIS A 188 3.94 -28.92 -10.74
C HIS A 188 3.14 -30.21 -10.48
N GLY A 189 2.18 -30.56 -11.32
CA GLY A 189 1.39 -31.80 -11.23
C GLY A 189 0.08 -31.63 -10.49
#